data_185478e4ab92b567e549e91286fe1a38
#
_entry.id   185478e4ab92b567e549e91286fe1a38
#
_cell.length_a   1.000
_cell.length_b   1.000
_cell.length_c   1.000
_cell.angle_alpha   90.00
_cell.angle_beta   90.00
_cell.angle_gamma   90.00
#
_symmetry.space_group_name_H-M   'P 1'
#
loop_
_entity.id
_entity.type
_entity.pdbx_description
1 polymer ?
#
loop_
_entity_poly.entity_id
_entity_poly.type
_entity_poly.pdbx_seq_one_letter_code
_entity_poly.pdbx_strand_id
1 'polypeptide(L)'
;MTSSQARNPLHGVTLEMIVTELVAHFGWPELGQQVNIRCFTSDPSVGSSLKFLRRTPWAREKVESLYLFMLRERARQVRRESS
;
A
#
# COMPACT_ATOMS: atom_id res chain seq x y z
N MET A 1 16.78 16.94 -5.44
CA MET A 1 16.04 16.10 -5.90
C MET A 1 16.37 14.77 -5.53
N THR A 2 17.45 14.30 -5.85
CA THR A 2 17.77 12.99 -5.57
C THR A 2 17.86 12.72 -4.09
N SER A 3 18.24 13.63 -3.28
CA SER A 3 18.33 13.38 -1.85
C SER A 3 16.98 13.10 -1.23
N SER A 4 15.94 13.74 -1.74
CA SER A 4 14.63 13.49 -1.20
C SER A 4 14.15 12.09 -1.59
N GLN A 5 14.51 11.62 -2.77
CA GLN A 5 14.20 10.28 -3.16
C GLN A 5 14.95 9.25 -2.34
N ALA A 6 16.19 9.54 -2.02
CA ALA A 6 17.00 8.62 -1.23
C ALA A 6 16.43 8.43 0.17
N ARG A 7 15.71 9.41 0.69
CA ARG A 7 15.10 9.29 2.01
C ARG A 7 13.69 8.79 1.96
N ASN A 8 13.12 8.69 0.79
CA ASN A 8 11.75 8.25 0.63
C ASN A 8 11.67 6.75 0.93
N PRO A 9 10.88 6.34 1.93
CA PRO A 9 10.76 4.92 2.25
C PRO A 9 10.16 4.09 1.12
N LEU A 10 9.59 4.76 0.12
CA LEU A 10 9.04 4.06 -1.04
C LEU A 10 10.03 3.99 -2.20
N HIS A 11 11.25 4.47 -1.98
CA HIS A 11 12.27 4.41 -3.03
C HIS A 11 12.56 2.96 -3.38
N GLY A 12 12.48 2.63 -4.66
CA GLY A 12 12.71 1.26 -5.12
C GLY A 12 11.51 0.35 -4.99
N VAL A 13 10.39 0.86 -4.47
CA VAL A 13 9.18 0.06 -4.31
C VAL A 13 8.19 0.47 -5.39
N THR A 14 7.69 -0.49 -6.16
CA THR A 14 6.73 -0.20 -7.22
C THR A 14 5.31 -0.22 -6.67
N LEU A 15 4.39 0.41 -7.40
CA LEU A 15 2.99 0.41 -7.01
C LEU A 15 2.44 -1.02 -6.96
N GLU A 16 2.89 -1.87 -7.86
CA GLU A 16 2.48 -3.26 -7.87
C GLU A 16 2.88 -3.96 -6.58
N MET A 17 4.11 -3.72 -6.11
CA MET A 17 4.57 -4.29 -4.86
C MET A 17 3.73 -3.79 -3.70
N ILE A 18 3.41 -2.50 -3.70
CA ILE A 18 2.59 -1.91 -2.64
C ILE A 18 1.23 -2.61 -2.57
N VAL A 19 0.55 -2.72 -3.70
CA VAL A 19 -0.77 -3.33 -3.72
C VAL A 19 -0.71 -4.80 -3.32
N THR A 20 0.26 -5.53 -3.86
CA THR A 20 0.42 -6.95 -3.55
C THR A 20 0.65 -7.17 -2.06
N GLU A 21 1.52 -6.35 -1.46
CA GLU A 21 1.82 -6.47 -0.04
C GLU A 21 0.61 -6.10 0.82
N LEU A 22 -0.13 -5.07 0.41
CA LEU A 22 -1.30 -4.66 1.16
C LEU A 22 -2.38 -5.73 1.12
N VAL A 23 -2.57 -6.36 -0.04
CA VAL A 23 -3.54 -7.44 -0.16
C VAL A 23 -3.12 -8.63 0.70
N ALA A 24 -1.83 -8.94 0.72
CA ALA A 24 -1.34 -10.05 1.52
C ALA A 24 -1.51 -9.78 3.01
N HIS A 25 -1.39 -8.52 3.41
CA HIS A 25 -1.49 -8.15 4.83
C HIS A 25 -2.94 -7.99 5.30
N PHE A 26 -3.75 -7.26 4.53
CA PHE A 26 -5.12 -6.94 4.93
C PHE A 26 -6.18 -7.84 4.31
N GLY A 27 -5.94 -8.32 3.10
CA GLY A 27 -6.98 -8.97 2.31
C GLY A 27 -7.84 -7.92 1.60
N TRP A 28 -8.50 -8.32 0.53
CA TRP A 28 -9.32 -7.40 -0.25
C TRP A 28 -10.43 -6.76 0.57
N PRO A 29 -11.18 -7.51 1.40
CA PRO A 29 -12.27 -6.89 2.16
C PRO A 29 -11.80 -5.78 3.10
N GLU A 30 -10.73 -6.03 3.83
CA GLU A 30 -10.20 -5.05 4.76
C GLU A 30 -9.59 -3.87 4.00
N LEU A 31 -8.89 -4.16 2.90
CA LEU A 31 -8.28 -3.12 2.09
C LEU A 31 -9.34 -2.19 1.53
N GLY A 32 -10.47 -2.74 1.11
CA GLY A 32 -11.57 -1.94 0.62
C GLY A 32 -12.20 -1.05 1.68
N GLN A 33 -12.11 -1.47 2.95
CA GLN A 33 -12.58 -0.63 4.04
C GLN A 33 -11.62 0.52 4.31
N GLN A 34 -10.33 0.27 4.16
CA GLN A 34 -9.33 1.30 4.40
C GLN A 34 -9.27 2.31 3.27
N VAL A 35 -9.38 1.83 2.04
CA VAL A 35 -9.41 2.70 0.86
C VAL A 35 -10.64 2.32 0.05
N ASN A 36 -11.67 3.10 0.16
CA ASN A 36 -12.96 2.79 -0.43
C ASN A 36 -12.96 3.10 -1.92
N ILE A 37 -12.43 2.20 -2.72
CA ILE A 37 -12.44 2.33 -4.16
C ILE A 37 -12.97 1.03 -4.77
N ARG A 38 -13.62 1.18 -5.92
CA ARG A 38 -14.31 0.07 -6.55
C ARG A 38 -13.40 -1.09 -6.90
N CYS A 39 -12.20 -0.81 -7.33
CA CYS A 39 -11.28 -1.87 -7.73
C CYS A 39 -10.81 -2.72 -6.56
N PHE A 40 -11.12 -2.33 -5.32
CA PHE A 40 -10.82 -3.14 -4.14
C PHE A 40 -12.06 -3.87 -3.63
N THR A 41 -13.24 -3.42 -4.00
CA THR A 41 -14.47 -3.96 -3.42
C THR A 41 -15.30 -4.76 -4.43
N SER A 42 -15.14 -4.49 -5.71
CA SER A 42 -15.93 -5.15 -6.74
C SER A 42 -15.00 -5.92 -7.66
N ASP A 43 -15.05 -7.24 -7.60
CA ASP A 43 -14.22 -8.11 -8.42
C ASP A 43 -12.76 -7.69 -8.36
N PRO A 44 -12.16 -7.66 -7.17
CA PRO A 44 -10.84 -7.08 -7.01
C PRO A 44 -9.73 -7.89 -7.67
N SER A 45 -8.76 -7.18 -8.24
CA SER A 45 -7.57 -7.80 -8.77
C SER A 45 -6.44 -6.77 -8.76
N VAL A 46 -5.21 -7.25 -8.71
CA VAL A 46 -4.04 -6.37 -8.72
C VAL A 46 -3.99 -5.57 -10.02
N GLY A 47 -4.28 -6.24 -11.14
CA GLY A 47 -4.22 -5.56 -12.44
C GLY A 47 -5.17 -4.40 -12.56
N SER A 48 -6.43 -4.59 -12.19
CA SER A 48 -7.41 -3.50 -12.31
C SER A 48 -7.11 -2.41 -11.28
N SER A 49 -6.62 -2.78 -10.11
CA SER A 49 -6.23 -1.80 -9.10
C SER A 49 -5.11 -0.91 -9.60
N LEU A 50 -4.11 -1.48 -10.24
CA LEU A 50 -3.01 -0.71 -10.76
C LEU A 50 -3.46 0.28 -11.83
N LYS A 51 -4.35 -0.15 -12.71
CA LYS A 51 -4.87 0.74 -13.75
C LYS A 51 -5.56 1.94 -13.13
N PHE A 52 -6.40 1.70 -12.14
CA PHE A 52 -7.13 2.78 -11.49
C PHE A 52 -6.17 3.71 -10.74
N LEU A 53 -5.26 3.14 -9.98
CA LEU A 53 -4.37 3.93 -9.13
C LEU A 53 -3.41 4.80 -9.94
N ARG A 54 -2.98 4.31 -11.10
CA ARG A 54 -2.09 5.09 -11.96
C ARG A 54 -2.75 6.35 -12.48
N ARG A 55 -4.06 6.35 -12.58
CA ARG A 55 -4.81 7.50 -13.08
C ARG A 55 -5.47 8.32 -12.00
N THR A 56 -5.35 7.91 -10.74
CA THR A 56 -6.08 8.54 -9.66
C THR A 56 -5.12 8.89 -8.52
N PRO A 57 -4.49 10.07 -8.60
CA PRO A 57 -3.45 10.42 -7.61
C PRO A 57 -3.92 10.37 -6.16
N TRP A 58 -5.14 10.81 -5.85
CA TRP A 58 -5.61 10.81 -4.47
C TRP A 58 -5.69 9.39 -3.90
N ALA A 59 -6.12 8.44 -4.72
CA ALA A 59 -6.23 7.06 -4.30
C ALA A 59 -4.85 6.44 -4.13
N ARG A 60 -3.94 6.77 -5.04
CA ARG A 60 -2.57 6.28 -4.95
C ARG A 60 -1.90 6.78 -3.69
N GLU A 61 -2.12 8.03 -3.33
CA GLU A 61 -1.55 8.59 -2.11
C GLU A 61 -2.09 7.88 -0.88
N LYS A 62 -3.38 7.57 -0.88
CA LYS A 62 -3.97 6.84 0.24
C LYS A 62 -3.37 5.45 0.38
N VAL A 63 -3.18 4.77 -0.74
CA VAL A 63 -2.60 3.43 -0.75
C VAL A 63 -1.16 3.49 -0.26
N GLU A 64 -0.41 4.49 -0.69
CA GLU A 64 0.98 4.66 -0.26
C GLU A 64 1.06 4.94 1.25
N SER A 65 0.15 5.77 1.75
CA SER A 65 0.10 6.06 3.17
C SER A 65 -0.23 4.81 3.98
N LEU A 66 -1.16 4.02 3.49
CA LEU A 66 -1.53 2.79 4.16
C LEU A 66 -0.37 1.80 4.17
N TYR A 67 0.38 1.77 3.09
CA TYR A 67 1.56 0.91 3.01
C TYR A 67 2.60 1.31 4.05
N LEU A 68 2.84 2.61 4.21
CA LEU A 68 3.77 3.09 5.22
C LEU A 68 3.28 2.77 6.63
N PHE A 69 1.99 2.88 6.85
CA PHE A 69 1.41 2.49 8.13
C PHE A 69 1.64 1.00 8.40
N MET A 70 1.41 0.17 7.40
CA MET A 70 1.62 -1.27 7.51
C MET A 70 3.08 -1.58 7.87
N LEU A 71 4.01 -0.90 7.21
CA LEU A 71 5.43 -1.12 7.48
C LEU A 71 5.79 -0.76 8.92
N ARG A 72 5.22 0.33 9.43
CA ARG A 72 5.45 0.74 10.81
C ARG A 72 4.88 -0.28 11.79
N GLU A 73 3.71 -0.82 11.47
CA GLU A 73 3.10 -1.83 12.32
C GLU A 73 3.93 -3.11 12.35
N ARG A 74 4.47 -3.51 11.21
CA ARG A 74 5.33 -4.68 11.14
C ARG A 74 6.60 -4.47 11.97
N ALA A 75 7.19 -3.30 11.86
CA ALA A 75 8.41 -3.00 12.61
C ALA A 75 8.14 -2.99 14.11
N ARG A 76 6.99 -2.48 14.52
CA ARG A 76 6.59 -2.45 15.92
C ARG A 76 6.40 -3.87 16.47
N GLN A 77 5.79 -4.72 15.67
CA GLN A 77 5.57 -6.10 16.04
C GLN A 77 6.87 -6.86 16.21
N VAL A 78 7.80 -6.70 15.28
CA VAL A 78 9.10 -7.33 15.37
C VAL A 78 9.83 -6.88 16.63
N ARG A 79 9.75 -5.60 16.96
CA ARG A 79 10.38 -5.08 18.16
C ARG A 79 9.79 -5.69 19.41
N ARG A 80 8.48 -5.85 19.45
CA ARG A 80 7.81 -6.45 20.58
C ARG A 80 8.24 -7.89 20.76
N GLU A 81 8.34 -8.61 19.67
CA GLU A 81 8.71 -10.03 19.74
C GLU A 81 10.15 -10.22 20.16
N SER A 82 11.01 -9.30 19.81
CA SER A 82 12.41 -9.45 20.19
C SER A 82 12.67 -9.01 21.61
N SER A 83 11.79 -8.30 22.23
CA SER A 83 11.98 -7.98 23.61
C SER A 83 11.34 -9.01 24.50
#